data_d6a4849ddca54501affc9a8fe59931c0
#
_entry.id   d6a4849ddca54501affc9a8fe59931c0
#
_cell.length_a   1.000
_cell.length_b   1.000
_cell.length_c   1.000
_cell.angle_alpha   90.00
_cell.angle_beta   90.00
_cell.angle_gamma   90.00
#
_symmetry.space_group_name_H-M   'P 1'
#
loop_
_entity.id
_entity.type
_entity.pdbx_description
1 polymer ?
#
loop_
_entity_poly.entity_id
_entity_poly.type
_entity_poly.pdbx_seq_one_letter_code
_entity_poly.pdbx_strand_id
1 'polypeptide(L)'
;RDYGLDAQIGREDTPEQYIGRLVEVFRELRRVLKDDGTFWLNIADTYCGSGMKAGCKQKDLIGIPWLLAFALRSDGWYLRSDIIWLKENPMPESCRDRPSRCYEHIFLLTKSKKYYYDAAAIAEPIAPGTAARYRQGRSAGHKYAEEVPGQGKVQGINQPRSGGYYDDALMPTTRNKRDVWLINTVPYKGGHFAAYPPKLAETCILAGCPAGGVVLDPFF
;
A
#
# COMPACT_ATOMS: atom_id res chain seq x y z
N ARG A 1 -17.07 9.28 10.05
CA ARG A 1 -17.44 9.92 11.34
C ARG A 1 -17.97 11.31 11.07
N ASP A 2 -18.91 11.76 11.88
CA ASP A 2 -19.41 13.12 11.80
C ASP A 2 -18.56 14.03 12.70
N TYR A 3 -17.94 15.06 12.09
CA TYR A 3 -17.17 16.09 12.80
C TYR A 3 -17.96 17.39 12.98
N GLY A 4 -19.25 17.40 12.62
CA GLY A 4 -20.14 18.54 12.74
C GLY A 4 -19.86 19.69 11.75
N LEU A 5 -19.13 19.41 10.67
CA LEU A 5 -18.81 20.39 9.63
C LEU A 5 -19.79 20.27 8.46
N ASP A 6 -20.30 21.43 7.99
CA ASP A 6 -21.04 21.48 6.75
C ASP A 6 -20.14 21.09 5.57
N ALA A 7 -20.70 20.34 4.61
CA ALA A 7 -19.97 19.82 3.45
C ALA A 7 -18.80 18.85 3.75
N GLN A 8 -18.79 18.22 4.92
CA GLN A 8 -17.84 17.19 5.27
C GLN A 8 -17.90 16.02 4.28
N ILE A 9 -16.75 15.61 3.72
CA ILE A 9 -16.64 14.40 2.90
C ILE A 9 -16.84 13.16 3.79
N GLY A 10 -17.64 12.19 3.30
CA GLY A 10 -17.99 10.97 4.03
C GLY A 10 -19.39 11.01 4.65
N ARG A 11 -20.21 12.01 4.27
CA ARG A 11 -21.64 12.13 4.65
C ARG A 11 -22.58 12.04 3.45
N GLU A 12 -22.07 11.71 2.30
CA GLU A 12 -22.82 11.56 1.06
C GLU A 12 -23.89 10.46 1.21
N ASP A 13 -24.99 10.60 0.48
CA ASP A 13 -26.12 9.65 0.55
C ASP A 13 -25.75 8.28 -0.06
N THR A 14 -24.80 8.23 -0.99
CA THR A 14 -24.39 7.00 -1.67
C THR A 14 -22.87 6.84 -1.77
N PRO A 15 -22.37 5.58 -1.84
CA PRO A 15 -20.95 5.34 -2.09
C PRO A 15 -20.42 6.02 -3.35
N GLU A 16 -21.22 6.08 -4.42
CA GLU A 16 -20.84 6.68 -5.70
C GLU A 16 -20.60 8.18 -5.57
N GLN A 17 -21.47 8.88 -4.81
CA GLN A 17 -21.29 10.31 -4.53
C GLN A 17 -20.02 10.56 -3.71
N TYR A 18 -19.77 9.75 -2.68
CA TYR A 18 -18.56 9.81 -1.89
C TYR A 18 -17.30 9.61 -2.76
N ILE A 19 -17.29 8.57 -3.61
CA ILE A 19 -16.20 8.31 -4.54
C ILE A 19 -16.01 9.48 -5.50
N GLY A 20 -17.10 10.03 -6.06
CA GLY A 20 -17.04 11.20 -6.94
C GLY A 20 -16.38 12.41 -6.29
N ARG A 21 -16.74 12.72 -5.05
CA ARG A 21 -16.13 13.81 -4.26
C ARG A 21 -14.64 13.60 -4.03
N LEU A 22 -14.24 12.38 -3.68
CA LEU A 22 -12.81 12.05 -3.50
C LEU A 22 -12.03 12.16 -4.81
N VAL A 23 -12.61 11.74 -5.93
CA VAL A 23 -11.97 11.88 -7.26
C VAL A 23 -11.73 13.35 -7.59
N GLU A 24 -12.68 14.25 -7.29
CA GLU A 24 -12.50 15.71 -7.48
C GLU A 24 -11.30 16.24 -6.68
N VAL A 25 -11.20 15.89 -5.39
CA VAL A 25 -10.06 16.27 -4.54
C VAL A 25 -8.74 15.73 -5.11
N PHE A 26 -8.73 14.48 -5.54
CA PHE A 26 -7.50 13.86 -6.04
C PHE A 26 -7.13 14.30 -7.46
N ARG A 27 -8.03 14.87 -8.25
CA ARG A 27 -7.68 15.62 -9.46
C ARG A 27 -6.86 16.86 -9.15
N GLU A 28 -7.24 17.62 -8.13
CA GLU A 28 -6.46 18.77 -7.70
C GLU A 28 -5.11 18.35 -7.12
N LEU A 29 -5.07 17.27 -6.34
CA LEU A 29 -3.81 16.68 -5.90
C LEU A 29 -2.92 16.30 -7.11
N ARG A 30 -3.51 15.65 -8.14
CA ARG A 30 -2.78 15.29 -9.35
C ARG A 30 -2.24 16.50 -10.10
N ARG A 31 -2.97 17.60 -10.11
CA ARG A 31 -2.56 18.85 -10.76
C ARG A 31 -1.28 19.42 -10.13
N VAL A 32 -1.17 19.39 -8.80
CA VAL A 32 -0.01 19.97 -8.07
C VAL A 32 1.13 18.99 -7.83
N LEU A 33 0.87 17.68 -7.90
CA LEU A 33 1.89 16.65 -7.75
C LEU A 33 2.92 16.75 -8.91
N LYS A 34 4.20 16.57 -8.62
CA LYS A 34 5.25 16.44 -9.65
C LYS A 34 4.98 15.25 -10.57
N ASP A 35 5.52 15.27 -11.80
CA ASP A 35 5.29 14.18 -12.77
C ASP A 35 5.92 12.85 -12.34
N ASP A 36 6.99 12.91 -11.55
CA ASP A 36 7.63 11.76 -10.92
C ASP A 36 7.20 11.52 -9.47
N GLY A 37 6.22 12.29 -8.96
CA GLY A 37 5.71 12.17 -7.59
C GLY A 37 4.84 10.93 -7.38
N THR A 38 4.71 10.54 -6.12
CA THR A 38 3.89 9.42 -5.66
C THR A 38 2.75 9.90 -4.76
N PHE A 39 1.62 9.23 -4.86
CA PHE A 39 0.46 9.42 -4.00
C PHE A 39 0.18 8.13 -3.24
N TRP A 40 0.14 8.22 -1.91
CA TRP A 40 -0.10 7.10 -1.01
C TRP A 40 -1.46 7.30 -0.34
N LEU A 41 -2.43 6.51 -0.73
CA LEU A 41 -3.82 6.62 -0.28
C LEU A 41 -4.15 5.54 0.74
N ASN A 42 -4.24 5.91 2.02
CA ASN A 42 -4.78 5.02 3.04
C ASN A 42 -6.31 5.14 3.07
N ILE A 43 -6.99 4.03 2.94
CA ILE A 43 -8.44 3.97 2.99
C ILE A 43 -8.93 2.63 3.56
N ALA A 44 -9.87 2.72 4.49
CA ALA A 44 -10.58 1.58 5.04
C ALA A 44 -11.91 1.35 4.31
N ASP A 45 -12.35 0.11 4.30
CA ASP A 45 -13.70 -0.23 3.82
C ASP A 45 -14.71 -0.18 4.96
N THR A 46 -15.98 -0.23 4.64
CA THR A 46 -17.08 -0.26 5.62
C THR A 46 -18.19 -1.21 5.18
N TYR A 47 -19.06 -1.55 6.13
CA TYR A 47 -20.24 -2.37 5.87
C TYR A 47 -21.47 -1.50 5.75
N CYS A 48 -22.41 -1.93 4.90
CA CYS A 48 -23.70 -1.29 4.77
C CYS A 48 -24.52 -1.45 6.07
N GLY A 49 -24.80 -0.31 6.73
CA GLY A 49 -25.63 -0.24 7.93
C GLY A 49 -27.12 -0.20 7.61
N SER A 50 -27.95 -0.30 8.65
CA SER A 50 -29.41 -0.27 8.54
C SER A 50 -29.98 1.07 8.05
N GLY A 51 -29.20 2.16 8.07
CA GLY A 51 -29.62 3.50 7.66
C GLY A 51 -29.07 3.99 6.33
N MET A 52 -28.26 3.19 5.60
CA MET A 52 -27.73 3.61 4.29
C MET A 52 -28.82 3.49 3.21
N LYS A 53 -29.03 4.59 2.48
CA LYS A 53 -30.23 4.78 1.68
C LYS A 53 -30.23 4.18 0.29
N ALA A 54 -29.10 3.89 -0.32
CA ALA A 54 -29.12 3.50 -1.73
C ALA A 54 -28.14 2.41 -2.10
N GLY A 55 -28.64 1.37 -2.73
CA GLY A 55 -27.86 0.45 -3.56
C GLY A 55 -27.08 -0.64 -2.84
N CYS A 56 -26.91 -0.60 -1.52
CA CYS A 56 -26.25 -1.65 -0.79
C CYS A 56 -27.21 -2.44 0.12
N LYS A 57 -26.99 -3.74 0.23
CA LYS A 57 -27.74 -4.61 1.14
C LYS A 57 -27.17 -4.49 2.54
N GLN A 58 -28.03 -4.51 3.55
CA GLN A 58 -27.57 -4.53 4.94
C GLN A 58 -26.56 -5.64 5.17
N LYS A 59 -25.46 -5.31 5.85
CA LYS A 59 -24.30 -6.16 6.13
C LYS A 59 -23.36 -6.44 4.95
N ASP A 60 -23.63 -5.99 3.73
CA ASP A 60 -22.67 -6.08 2.64
C ASP A 60 -21.43 -5.25 2.93
N LEU A 61 -20.27 -5.79 2.56
CA LEU A 61 -19.05 -5.03 2.45
C LEU A 61 -19.14 -4.13 1.21
N ILE A 62 -18.98 -2.81 1.37
CA ILE A 62 -19.25 -1.87 0.27
C ILE A 62 -18.15 -1.91 -0.79
N GLY A 63 -16.90 -2.15 -0.41
CA GLY A 63 -15.78 -2.19 -1.35
C GLY A 63 -15.21 -0.81 -1.67
N ILE A 64 -15.39 0.18 -0.78
CA ILE A 64 -14.93 1.57 -0.96
C ILE A 64 -13.48 1.66 -1.45
N PRO A 65 -12.48 0.94 -0.88
CA PRO A 65 -11.11 1.03 -1.34
C PRO A 65 -10.95 0.73 -2.83
N TRP A 66 -11.57 -0.35 -3.29
CA TRP A 66 -11.46 -0.78 -4.68
C TRP A 66 -12.29 0.07 -5.64
N LEU A 67 -13.48 0.52 -5.22
CA LEU A 67 -14.28 1.48 -6.00
C LEU A 67 -13.49 2.76 -6.25
N LEU A 68 -12.84 3.30 -5.22
CA LEU A 68 -12.03 4.50 -5.36
C LEU A 68 -10.75 4.25 -6.19
N ALA A 69 -10.05 3.15 -5.95
CA ALA A 69 -8.85 2.81 -6.71
C ALA A 69 -9.14 2.68 -8.21
N PHE A 70 -10.25 2.05 -8.59
CA PHE A 70 -10.66 1.93 -9.99
C PHE A 70 -11.15 3.25 -10.58
N ALA A 71 -11.86 4.08 -9.81
CA ALA A 71 -12.27 5.42 -10.25
C ALA A 71 -11.04 6.30 -10.52
N LEU A 72 -10.05 6.32 -9.61
CA LEU A 72 -8.81 7.06 -9.80
C LEU A 72 -7.99 6.53 -11.01
N ARG A 73 -7.94 5.22 -11.21
CA ARG A 73 -7.29 4.65 -12.39
C ARG A 73 -8.00 5.09 -13.67
N SER A 74 -9.31 5.14 -13.68
CA SER A 74 -10.10 5.64 -14.82
C SER A 74 -9.92 7.15 -15.03
N ASP A 75 -9.63 7.89 -13.95
CA ASP A 75 -9.32 9.33 -13.97
C ASP A 75 -7.85 9.64 -14.37
N GLY A 76 -7.08 8.62 -14.78
CA GLY A 76 -5.73 8.76 -15.36
C GLY A 76 -4.58 8.54 -14.39
N TRP A 77 -4.83 8.08 -13.17
CA TRP A 77 -3.77 7.63 -12.27
C TRP A 77 -3.26 6.24 -12.66
N TYR A 78 -1.98 5.98 -12.41
CA TYR A 78 -1.43 4.64 -12.43
C TYR A 78 -1.59 4.01 -11.06
N LEU A 79 -2.40 2.97 -10.93
CA LEU A 79 -2.48 2.15 -9.72
C LEU A 79 -1.29 1.18 -9.71
N ARG A 80 -0.30 1.44 -8.85
CA ARG A 80 0.98 0.72 -8.84
C ARG A 80 1.02 -0.45 -7.86
N SER A 81 0.40 -0.29 -6.71
CA SER A 81 0.38 -1.33 -5.68
C SER A 81 -0.85 -1.17 -4.80
N ASP A 82 -1.34 -2.31 -4.31
CA ASP A 82 -2.21 -2.42 -3.16
C ASP A 82 -1.37 -2.98 -2.01
N ILE A 83 -1.30 -2.25 -0.91
CA ILE A 83 -0.55 -2.59 0.28
C ILE A 83 -1.53 -2.78 1.41
N ILE A 84 -1.39 -3.89 2.14
CA ILE A 84 -2.21 -4.19 3.31
C ILE A 84 -1.52 -3.66 4.56
N TRP A 85 -2.10 -2.65 5.16
CA TRP A 85 -1.71 -2.22 6.51
C TRP A 85 -2.39 -3.11 7.54
N LEU A 86 -1.65 -4.10 8.05
CA LEU A 86 -2.10 -5.07 9.05
C LEU A 86 -1.86 -4.52 10.45
N LYS A 87 -2.87 -4.66 11.33
CA LYS A 87 -2.85 -4.25 12.74
C LYS A 87 -3.03 -5.47 13.63
N GLU A 88 -2.11 -5.71 14.57
CA GLU A 88 -2.30 -6.77 15.58
C GLU A 88 -3.23 -6.32 16.72
N ASN A 89 -3.41 -5.00 16.86
CA ASN A 89 -4.28 -4.38 17.86
C ASN A 89 -5.46 -3.61 17.24
N PRO A 90 -6.29 -4.26 16.38
CA PRO A 90 -7.44 -3.60 15.79
C PRO A 90 -8.47 -3.25 16.86
N MET A 91 -9.35 -2.28 16.57
CA MET A 91 -10.52 -2.04 17.40
C MET A 91 -11.39 -3.29 17.47
N PRO A 92 -11.84 -3.72 18.67
CA PRO A 92 -12.71 -4.87 18.81
C PRO A 92 -14.03 -4.66 18.06
N GLU A 93 -14.49 -5.70 17.38
CA GLU A 93 -15.80 -5.75 16.73
C GLU A 93 -16.70 -6.77 17.44
N SER A 94 -17.93 -6.40 17.73
CA SER A 94 -18.92 -7.32 18.34
C SER A 94 -19.57 -8.27 17.31
N CYS A 95 -19.11 -8.28 16.08
CA CYS A 95 -19.63 -9.09 15.00
C CYS A 95 -19.28 -10.58 15.21
N ARG A 96 -20.26 -11.48 14.98
CA ARG A 96 -20.11 -12.93 15.18
C ARG A 96 -20.35 -13.74 13.90
N ASP A 97 -20.76 -13.12 12.82
CA ASP A 97 -21.11 -13.76 11.54
C ASP A 97 -20.08 -13.53 10.42
N ARG A 98 -18.94 -12.96 10.76
CA ARG A 98 -17.76 -12.76 9.90
C ARG A 98 -16.49 -12.55 10.73
N PRO A 99 -15.30 -12.72 10.16
CA PRO A 99 -14.05 -12.36 10.83
C PRO A 99 -13.99 -10.86 11.18
N SER A 100 -13.35 -10.53 12.30
CA SER A 100 -13.03 -9.14 12.67
C SER A 100 -12.01 -8.57 11.69
N ARG A 101 -12.20 -7.31 11.30
CA ARG A 101 -11.28 -6.62 10.41
C ARG A 101 -10.05 -6.14 11.16
N CYS A 102 -8.87 -6.49 10.64
CA CYS A 102 -7.59 -6.11 11.24
C CYS A 102 -6.68 -5.34 10.27
N TYR A 103 -7.16 -4.93 9.09
CA TYR A 103 -6.35 -4.24 8.08
C TYR A 103 -7.08 -3.10 7.38
N GLU A 104 -6.30 -2.23 6.78
CA GLU A 104 -6.72 -1.22 5.81
C GLU A 104 -5.87 -1.30 4.55
N HIS A 105 -6.33 -0.67 3.47
CA HIS A 105 -5.59 -0.59 2.21
C HIS A 105 -4.74 0.68 2.17
N ILE A 106 -3.55 0.56 1.56
CA ILE A 106 -2.73 1.69 1.15
C ILE A 106 -2.45 1.51 -0.34
N PHE A 107 -3.03 2.36 -1.16
CA PHE A 107 -2.76 2.32 -2.59
C PHE A 107 -1.59 3.24 -2.92
N LEU A 108 -0.61 2.71 -3.65
CA LEU A 108 0.41 3.52 -4.30
C LEU A 108 -0.10 3.91 -5.69
N LEU A 109 -0.29 5.20 -5.90
CA LEU A 109 -0.69 5.78 -7.17
C LEU A 109 0.37 6.75 -7.68
N THR A 110 0.46 6.90 -9.00
CA THR A 110 1.42 7.80 -9.64
C THR A 110 0.81 8.49 -10.86
N LYS A 111 1.36 9.65 -11.25
CA LYS A 111 0.94 10.37 -12.46
C LYS A 111 1.40 9.69 -13.74
N SER A 112 2.54 9.03 -13.68
CA SER A 112 3.18 8.44 -14.86
C SER A 112 3.76 7.06 -14.55
N LYS A 113 4.16 6.34 -15.60
CA LYS A 113 4.84 5.04 -15.48
C LYS A 113 6.25 5.14 -14.88
N LYS A 114 6.87 6.33 -14.91
CA LYS A 114 8.16 6.62 -14.29
C LYS A 114 7.93 7.54 -13.12
N TYR A 115 8.39 7.17 -11.96
CA TYR A 115 8.21 7.92 -10.71
C TYR A 115 9.37 7.65 -9.76
N TYR A 116 9.53 8.51 -8.77
CA TYR A 116 10.52 8.31 -7.72
C TYR A 116 10.06 7.19 -6.77
N TYR A 117 10.95 6.25 -6.49
CA TYR A 117 10.73 5.22 -5.48
C TYR A 117 12.06 4.74 -4.93
N ASP A 118 12.32 4.97 -3.64
CA ASP A 118 13.51 4.50 -2.93
C ASP A 118 13.22 3.17 -2.21
N ALA A 119 13.45 2.07 -2.93
CA ALA A 119 13.29 0.73 -2.38
C ALA A 119 14.30 0.42 -1.25
N ALA A 120 15.47 1.05 -1.26
CA ALA A 120 16.52 0.81 -0.26
C ALA A 120 16.15 1.45 1.09
N ALA A 121 15.53 2.64 1.07
CA ALA A 121 15.13 3.35 2.27
C ALA A 121 14.10 2.59 3.14
N ILE A 122 13.32 1.69 2.53
CA ILE A 122 12.31 0.90 3.23
C ILE A 122 12.55 -0.61 3.17
N ALA A 123 13.75 -1.02 2.75
CA ALA A 123 14.11 -2.44 2.58
C ALA A 123 13.95 -3.24 3.88
N GLU A 124 13.56 -4.50 3.74
CA GLU A 124 13.45 -5.45 4.85
C GLU A 124 14.66 -6.35 4.94
N PRO A 125 15.07 -6.78 6.14
CA PRO A 125 16.07 -7.85 6.28
C PRO A 125 15.63 -9.13 5.55
N ILE A 126 16.56 -9.84 4.94
CA ILE A 126 16.28 -11.18 4.42
C ILE A 126 16.09 -12.18 5.57
N ALA A 127 15.20 -13.15 5.37
CA ALA A 127 15.01 -14.22 6.35
C ALA A 127 16.26 -15.11 6.40
N PRO A 128 16.62 -15.67 7.58
CA PRO A 128 17.78 -16.57 7.73
C PRO A 128 17.79 -17.74 6.74
N GLY A 129 16.63 -18.35 6.47
CA GLY A 129 16.48 -19.40 5.48
C GLY A 129 16.73 -18.96 4.04
N THR A 130 16.52 -17.66 3.72
CA THR A 130 16.88 -17.10 2.41
C THR A 130 18.39 -16.95 2.28
N ALA A 131 19.06 -16.48 3.34
CA ALA A 131 20.51 -16.41 3.38
C ALA A 131 21.16 -17.81 3.23
N ALA A 132 20.63 -18.81 3.92
CA ALA A 132 21.10 -20.19 3.79
C ALA A 132 20.94 -20.72 2.34
N ARG A 133 19.80 -20.44 1.68
CA ARG A 133 19.60 -20.83 0.27
C ARG A 133 20.55 -20.12 -0.68
N TYR A 134 20.90 -18.87 -0.43
CA TYR A 134 21.87 -18.16 -1.24
C TYR A 134 23.27 -18.79 -1.11
N ARG A 135 23.69 -19.25 0.10
CA ARG A 135 24.94 -19.94 0.31
C ARG A 135 25.01 -21.32 -0.35
N GLN A 136 23.89 -22.03 -0.37
CA GLN A 136 23.83 -23.37 -0.97
C GLN A 136 23.82 -23.35 -2.51
N GLY A 137 23.51 -22.21 -3.12
CA GLY A 137 23.31 -22.13 -4.57
C GLY A 137 22.06 -22.88 -5.05
N ARG A 138 21.91 -22.99 -6.37
CA ARG A 138 20.86 -23.79 -7.00
C ARG A 138 21.36 -25.20 -7.25
N SER A 139 20.54 -26.22 -6.94
CA SER A 139 20.82 -27.59 -7.35
C SER A 139 20.84 -27.70 -8.89
N ALA A 140 21.67 -28.60 -9.42
CA ALA A 140 21.81 -28.83 -10.87
C ALA A 140 20.47 -29.22 -11.57
N GLY A 141 19.50 -29.76 -10.82
CA GLY A 141 18.18 -30.13 -11.32
C GLY A 141 17.12 -29.06 -11.16
N HIS A 142 17.45 -27.81 -10.77
CA HIS A 142 16.46 -26.76 -10.63
C HIS A 142 15.99 -26.27 -12.00
N LYS A 143 14.65 -26.18 -12.22
CA LYS A 143 14.03 -25.79 -13.51
C LYS A 143 14.54 -24.49 -14.14
N TYR A 144 15.27 -23.66 -13.41
CA TYR A 144 15.92 -22.44 -13.87
C TYR A 144 17.45 -22.53 -13.83
N ALA A 145 18.03 -23.74 -13.71
CA ALA A 145 19.49 -23.91 -13.74
C ALA A 145 20.04 -23.69 -15.16
N GLU A 146 19.25 -23.96 -16.19
CA GLU A 146 19.59 -23.71 -17.60
C GLU A 146 18.93 -22.39 -18.09
N GLU A 147 19.58 -21.72 -19.04
CA GLU A 147 18.96 -20.56 -19.70
C GLU A 147 17.75 -21.03 -20.50
N VAL A 148 16.56 -20.56 -20.13
CA VAL A 148 15.37 -20.80 -20.94
C VAL A 148 15.47 -19.85 -22.16
N PRO A 149 15.51 -20.37 -23.39
CA PRO A 149 15.54 -19.54 -24.59
C PRO A 149 14.31 -18.60 -24.60
N GLY A 150 14.58 -17.29 -24.80
CA GLY A 150 13.52 -16.25 -24.85
C GLY A 150 13.19 -15.56 -23.53
N GLN A 151 13.69 -16.00 -22.39
CA GLN A 151 13.64 -15.20 -21.17
C GLN A 151 14.95 -14.41 -21.04
N GLY A 152 14.86 -13.10 -21.23
CA GLY A 152 15.97 -12.18 -20.98
C GLY A 152 16.55 -12.37 -19.57
N LYS A 153 17.82 -12.09 -19.40
CA LYS A 153 18.50 -12.11 -18.09
C LYS A 153 17.62 -11.38 -17.08
N VAL A 154 17.12 -12.07 -16.06
CA VAL A 154 16.45 -11.43 -14.93
C VAL A 154 17.53 -10.62 -14.19
N GLN A 155 17.64 -9.35 -14.55
CA GLN A 155 18.45 -8.39 -13.80
C GLN A 155 17.80 -8.23 -12.44
N GLY A 156 18.52 -8.57 -11.40
CA GLY A 156 18.10 -8.24 -10.04
C GLY A 156 18.49 -9.22 -8.95
N ILE A 157 18.76 -10.47 -9.28
CA ILE A 157 19.31 -11.39 -8.29
C ILE A 157 20.52 -12.07 -8.93
N ASN A 158 21.71 -11.59 -8.60
CA ASN A 158 22.96 -12.24 -8.93
C ASN A 158 23.07 -13.59 -8.19
N GLN A 159 22.35 -14.59 -8.67
CA GLN A 159 22.55 -15.96 -8.21
C GLN A 159 23.57 -16.62 -9.13
N PRO A 160 24.64 -17.23 -8.59
CA PRO A 160 25.59 -18.00 -9.40
C PRO A 160 24.84 -19.12 -10.13
N ARG A 161 25.10 -19.27 -11.42
CA ARG A 161 24.37 -20.15 -12.35
C ARG A 161 24.56 -21.63 -12.11
N SER A 162 25.49 -22.09 -11.33
CA SER A 162 25.68 -23.48 -10.90
C SER A 162 26.78 -23.53 -9.87
N GLY A 163 26.51 -24.11 -8.70
CA GLY A 163 27.52 -24.61 -7.76
C GLY A 163 28.54 -23.62 -7.18
N GLY A 164 28.41 -22.34 -7.45
CA GLY A 164 29.28 -21.31 -6.93
C GLY A 164 28.76 -20.76 -5.61
N TYR A 165 29.56 -20.79 -4.58
CA TYR A 165 29.27 -20.08 -3.34
C TYR A 165 29.20 -18.58 -3.63
N TYR A 166 28.15 -17.90 -3.10
CA TYR A 166 28.20 -16.47 -2.97
C TYR A 166 29.36 -16.13 -2.01
N ASP A 167 30.20 -15.19 -2.42
CA ASP A 167 31.00 -14.48 -1.47
C ASP A 167 30.10 -13.84 -0.43
N ASP A 168 30.26 -14.12 0.85
CA ASP A 168 29.44 -13.56 1.93
C ASP A 168 29.44 -12.03 1.88
N ALA A 169 30.48 -11.39 1.36
CA ALA A 169 30.59 -9.96 1.16
C ALA A 169 29.61 -9.41 0.05
N LEU A 170 29.19 -10.27 -0.89
CA LEU A 170 28.30 -9.91 -1.98
C LEU A 170 26.84 -10.33 -1.72
N MET A 171 26.57 -11.00 -0.59
CA MET A 171 25.21 -11.42 -0.25
C MET A 171 24.34 -10.24 0.11
N PRO A 172 23.13 -10.15 -0.49
CA PRO A 172 22.18 -9.13 -0.07
C PRO A 172 21.77 -9.38 1.39
N THR A 173 21.87 -8.36 2.22
CA THR A 173 21.39 -8.38 3.62
C THR A 173 19.94 -7.97 3.73
N THR A 174 19.43 -7.32 2.67
CA THR A 174 18.07 -6.79 2.61
C THR A 174 17.37 -7.23 1.33
N ARG A 175 16.06 -7.09 1.31
CA ARG A 175 15.19 -7.30 0.17
C ARG A 175 14.19 -6.15 0.05
N ASN A 176 13.58 -5.99 -1.11
CA ASN A 176 12.48 -5.05 -1.27
C ASN A 176 11.36 -5.35 -0.25
N LYS A 177 10.78 -4.28 0.31
CA LYS A 177 9.67 -4.39 1.25
C LYS A 177 8.48 -5.05 0.59
N ARG A 178 7.85 -5.99 1.31
CA ARG A 178 6.63 -6.68 0.84
C ARG A 178 5.41 -5.77 1.05
N ASP A 179 4.32 -6.13 0.42
CA ASP A 179 3.06 -5.41 0.37
C ASP A 179 2.10 -5.68 1.54
N VAL A 180 2.56 -6.38 2.58
CA VAL A 180 1.83 -6.51 3.86
C VAL A 180 2.68 -5.87 4.95
N TRP A 181 2.19 -4.75 5.50
CA TRP A 181 2.90 -3.96 6.52
C TRP A 181 2.25 -4.14 7.88
N LEU A 182 2.95 -4.80 8.78
CA LEU A 182 2.54 -4.95 10.17
C LEU A 182 2.95 -3.70 10.95
N ILE A 183 1.98 -2.82 11.21
CA ILE A 183 2.19 -1.57 11.96
C ILE A 183 1.02 -1.39 12.91
N ASN A 184 1.28 -1.47 14.20
CA ASN A 184 0.25 -1.31 15.23
C ASN A 184 -0.18 0.16 15.37
N THR A 185 -1.45 0.36 15.72
CA THR A 185 -1.98 1.69 16.03
C THR A 185 -1.36 2.21 17.33
N VAL A 186 -1.15 3.52 17.39
CA VAL A 186 -0.60 4.21 18.55
C VAL A 186 -1.66 5.19 19.08
N PRO A 187 -1.88 5.27 20.40
CA PRO A 187 -2.80 6.25 20.96
C PRO A 187 -2.40 7.67 20.57
N TYR A 188 -3.36 8.46 20.12
CA TYR A 188 -3.18 9.86 19.80
C TYR A 188 -4.00 10.72 20.75
N LYS A 189 -3.35 11.72 21.39
CA LYS A 189 -3.99 12.58 22.41
C LYS A 189 -4.67 13.84 21.83
N GLY A 190 -4.59 14.07 20.52
CA GLY A 190 -5.24 15.18 19.84
C GLY A 190 -6.71 14.94 19.54
N GLY A 191 -7.40 15.93 18.99
CA GLY A 191 -8.83 15.88 18.67
C GLY A 191 -9.22 14.95 17.50
N HIS A 192 -8.27 14.28 16.86
CA HIS A 192 -8.52 13.39 15.73
C HIS A 192 -8.58 11.92 16.17
N PHE A 193 -9.75 11.29 16.07
CA PHE A 193 -9.99 9.93 16.59
C PHE A 193 -9.51 8.78 15.68
N ALA A 194 -9.05 9.07 14.47
CA ALA A 194 -8.66 8.06 13.48
C ALA A 194 -7.27 8.33 12.86
N ALA A 195 -6.38 8.95 13.62
CA ALA A 195 -5.01 9.20 13.19
C ALA A 195 -4.28 7.87 12.92
N TYR A 196 -3.61 7.79 11.76
CA TYR A 196 -2.70 6.69 11.48
C TYR A 196 -1.37 6.87 12.24
N PRO A 197 -0.66 5.78 12.57
CA PRO A 197 0.60 5.87 13.31
C PRO A 197 1.68 6.57 12.48
N PRO A 198 2.56 7.38 13.10
CA PRO A 198 3.66 8.07 12.38
C PRO A 198 4.52 7.15 11.53
N LYS A 199 4.72 5.92 11.98
CA LYS A 199 5.51 4.91 11.24
C LYS A 199 4.94 4.57 9.87
N LEU A 200 3.61 4.66 9.69
CA LEU A 200 2.96 4.45 8.41
C LEU A 200 3.34 5.57 7.43
N ALA A 201 3.15 6.83 7.85
CA ALA A 201 3.50 8.00 7.05
C ALA A 201 5.00 8.02 6.74
N GLU A 202 5.85 7.79 7.73
CA GLU A 202 7.30 7.72 7.57
C GLU A 202 7.69 6.71 6.48
N THR A 203 7.11 5.50 6.49
CA THR A 203 7.41 4.48 5.49
C THR A 203 7.04 4.94 4.08
N CYS A 204 5.86 5.56 3.91
CA CYS A 204 5.42 6.10 2.62
C CYS A 204 6.31 7.26 2.16
N ILE A 205 6.69 8.16 3.06
CA ILE A 205 7.54 9.32 2.76
C ILE A 205 8.94 8.87 2.35
N LEU A 206 9.57 7.98 3.12
CA LEU A 206 10.89 7.45 2.80
C LEU A 206 10.95 6.77 1.44
N ALA A 207 9.88 6.04 1.07
CA ALA A 207 9.81 5.39 -0.23
C ALA A 207 9.51 6.37 -1.38
N GLY A 208 8.64 7.35 -1.14
CA GLY A 208 8.02 8.14 -2.22
C GLY A 208 8.49 9.57 -2.34
N CYS A 209 9.32 10.08 -1.42
CA CYS A 209 9.80 11.47 -1.44
C CYS A 209 11.31 11.53 -1.25
N PRO A 210 12.07 12.14 -2.18
CA PRO A 210 13.50 12.34 -1.99
C PRO A 210 13.79 13.30 -0.83
N ALA A 211 15.00 13.21 -0.25
CA ALA A 211 15.43 14.13 0.78
C ALA A 211 15.31 15.59 0.31
N GLY A 212 14.73 16.44 1.14
CA GLY A 212 14.42 17.84 0.80
C GLY A 212 13.20 18.03 -0.11
N GLY A 213 12.49 16.97 -0.47
CA GLY A 213 11.23 17.05 -1.21
C GLY A 213 10.07 17.59 -0.37
N VAL A 214 8.96 17.90 -1.04
CA VAL A 214 7.73 18.41 -0.40
C VAL A 214 6.72 17.32 -0.27
N VAL A 215 6.12 17.18 0.92
CA VAL A 215 5.01 16.26 1.21
C VAL A 215 3.76 17.08 1.46
N LEU A 216 2.64 16.68 0.85
CA LEU A 216 1.33 17.31 1.01
C LEU A 216 0.33 16.28 1.56
N ASP A 217 -0.39 16.65 2.61
CA ASP A 217 -1.59 15.97 3.07
C ASP A 217 -2.81 16.87 2.78
N PRO A 218 -3.74 16.45 1.88
CA PRO A 218 -4.89 17.27 1.52
C PRO A 218 -6.00 17.29 2.58
N PHE A 219 -5.89 16.49 3.62
CA PHE A 219 -6.89 16.35 4.69
C PHE A 219 -6.39 16.74 6.07
N PHE A 220 -5.24 17.38 6.13
CA PHE A 220 -4.66 17.88 7.39
C PHE A 220 -5.29 19.23 7.82
#